data_eb489c71e0f5e68a4e958abf7551c045
#
_entry.id   eb489c71e0f5e68a4e958abf7551c045
#
_cell.length_a   1.000
_cell.length_b   1.000
_cell.length_c   1.000
_cell.angle_alpha   90.00
_cell.angle_beta   90.00
_cell.angle_gamma   90.00
#
_symmetry.space_group_name_H-M   'P 1'
#
loop_
_entity.id
_entity.type
_entity.pdbx_description
1 polymer ?
#
loop_
_entity_poly.entity_id
_entity_poly.type
_entity_poly.pdbx_seq_one_letter_code
_entity_poly.pdbx_strand_id
1 'polypeptide(L)'
;RERGLLREIAAWLAAFPQASAAIDDDCALLEARRERRLVTVDSLIFGRHFDESVSAFDAGRKLVARNLSDIAANGGVPSDAVIALVMSGDVAQGWLKEFYRGMLETCERYNLKLVGGDVASVAGTHFFSASMTISGFAGTHVLRRTGANVGDFICVSGTLGGSIRRKHFAFEPQLALGQLLAEKNLASACMDLTDGLAKDLPALVPAGTHSALDFSAIPLSEDAGGNVKAAFVDGEDYELLWTMAPEKFEQLRALCGNMKITKIGEIVAGTAGAGTDFGGGFEHF
;
A
#
# COMPACT_ATOMS: atom_id res chain seq x y z
N ARG A 1 12.62 -32.19 -4.10
CA ARG A 1 11.72 -31.41 -3.23
C ARG A 1 11.31 -30.12 -3.93
N GLU A 2 12.23 -29.34 -4.47
CA GLU A 2 12.00 -28.09 -5.18
C GLU A 2 11.07 -28.26 -6.41
N ARG A 3 11.40 -29.17 -7.34
CA ARG A 3 10.55 -29.45 -8.52
C ARG A 3 9.14 -29.93 -8.16
N GLY A 4 8.95 -30.58 -7.01
CA GLY A 4 7.63 -30.97 -6.50
C GLY A 4 6.83 -29.74 -6.11
N LEU A 5 7.44 -28.81 -5.35
CA LEU A 5 6.81 -27.57 -4.93
C LEU A 5 6.43 -26.67 -6.12
N LEU A 6 7.33 -26.51 -7.10
CA LEU A 6 7.04 -25.72 -8.31
C LEU A 6 5.85 -26.27 -9.10
N ARG A 7 5.71 -27.62 -9.21
CA ARG A 7 4.53 -28.22 -9.84
C ARG A 7 3.23 -27.95 -9.08
N GLU A 8 3.29 -27.93 -7.75
CA GLU A 8 2.12 -27.62 -6.94
C GLU A 8 1.74 -26.16 -7.03
N ILE A 9 2.71 -25.25 -6.98
CA ILE A 9 2.48 -23.81 -7.23
C ILE A 9 1.84 -23.62 -8.60
N ALA A 10 2.38 -24.25 -9.66
CA ALA A 10 1.80 -24.18 -11.00
C ALA A 10 0.35 -24.69 -11.03
N ALA A 11 0.04 -25.78 -10.31
CA ALA A 11 -1.33 -26.28 -10.19
C ALA A 11 -2.27 -25.33 -9.44
N TRP A 12 -1.78 -24.65 -8.41
CA TRP A 12 -2.57 -23.63 -7.69
C TRP A 12 -2.86 -22.42 -8.58
N LEU A 13 -1.84 -21.95 -9.31
CA LEU A 13 -1.96 -20.82 -10.23
C LEU A 13 -2.90 -21.12 -11.41
N ALA A 14 -2.91 -22.35 -11.91
CA ALA A 14 -3.79 -22.77 -13.01
C ALA A 14 -5.29 -22.65 -12.69
N ALA A 15 -5.67 -22.55 -11.40
CA ALA A 15 -7.04 -22.32 -10.98
C ALA A 15 -7.48 -20.84 -11.11
N PHE A 16 -6.55 -19.93 -11.39
CA PHE A 16 -6.81 -18.48 -11.45
C PHE A 16 -6.53 -17.92 -12.85
N PRO A 17 -7.52 -17.27 -13.49
CA PRO A 17 -7.33 -16.71 -14.84
C PRO A 17 -6.26 -15.63 -14.95
N GLN A 18 -5.95 -14.95 -13.82
CA GLN A 18 -4.95 -13.90 -13.73
C GLN A 18 -3.51 -14.43 -13.59
N ALA A 19 -3.33 -15.72 -13.35
CA ALA A 19 -2.02 -16.32 -13.32
C ALA A 19 -1.60 -16.72 -14.73
N SER A 20 -0.43 -16.24 -15.17
CA SER A 20 0.12 -16.62 -16.47
C SER A 20 0.71 -18.02 -16.44
N ALA A 21 0.54 -18.77 -17.54
CA ALA A 21 1.20 -20.06 -17.75
C ALA A 21 2.73 -19.94 -17.94
N ALA A 22 3.28 -18.73 -18.00
CA ALA A 22 4.72 -18.47 -18.21
C ALA A 22 5.62 -18.82 -16.99
N ILE A 23 5.09 -19.52 -16.01
CA ILE A 23 5.87 -20.05 -14.87
C ILE A 23 6.92 -21.09 -15.27
N ASP A 24 6.76 -21.71 -16.45
CA ASP A 24 7.70 -22.69 -16.97
C ASP A 24 8.79 -22.08 -17.88
N ASP A 25 8.86 -20.75 -17.99
CA ASP A 25 9.84 -20.03 -18.81
C ASP A 25 10.72 -19.12 -17.94
N ASP A 26 11.93 -18.79 -18.44
CA ASP A 26 12.90 -17.95 -17.74
C ASP A 26 12.42 -16.48 -17.57
N CYS A 27 11.52 -16.02 -18.43
CA CYS A 27 10.99 -14.67 -18.40
C CYS A 27 9.49 -14.61 -18.63
N ALA A 28 8.80 -13.69 -17.94
CA ALA A 28 7.45 -13.32 -18.30
C ALA A 28 7.46 -12.43 -19.55
N LEU A 29 6.67 -12.77 -20.57
CA LEU A 29 6.47 -11.94 -21.76
C LEU A 29 5.35 -10.94 -21.49
N LEU A 30 5.69 -9.65 -21.49
CA LEU A 30 4.75 -8.55 -21.35
C LEU A 30 4.60 -7.81 -22.68
N GLU A 31 3.36 -7.50 -23.06
CA GLU A 31 3.12 -6.72 -24.26
C GLU A 31 3.56 -5.26 -24.09
N ALA A 32 4.21 -4.72 -25.11
CA ALA A 32 4.59 -3.31 -25.13
C ALA A 32 3.34 -2.43 -25.23
N ARG A 33 3.27 -1.41 -24.36
CA ARG A 33 2.22 -0.40 -24.37
C ARG A 33 2.84 1.00 -24.42
N ARG A 34 2.06 1.99 -24.88
CA ARG A 34 2.51 3.38 -25.04
C ARG A 34 2.38 4.19 -23.75
N GLU A 35 1.57 3.72 -22.80
CA GLU A 35 1.33 4.40 -21.53
C GLU A 35 2.57 4.38 -20.65
N ARG A 36 2.71 5.42 -19.83
CA ARG A 36 3.77 5.47 -18.81
C ARG A 36 3.56 4.36 -17.79
N ARG A 37 4.63 3.67 -17.44
CA ARG A 37 4.62 2.58 -16.47
C ARG A 37 4.89 3.09 -15.05
N LEU A 38 4.19 2.54 -14.10
CA LEU A 38 4.51 2.57 -12.67
C LEU A 38 5.08 1.20 -12.31
N VAL A 39 6.06 1.18 -11.40
CA VAL A 39 6.63 -0.05 -10.84
C VAL A 39 6.89 0.19 -9.37
N THR A 40 6.46 -0.73 -8.54
CA THR A 40 6.74 -0.74 -7.11
C THR A 40 7.17 -2.13 -6.65
N VAL A 41 7.84 -2.20 -5.49
CA VAL A 41 8.21 -3.46 -4.84
C VAL A 41 8.11 -3.32 -3.33
N ASP A 42 7.43 -4.29 -2.72
CA ASP A 42 7.30 -4.39 -1.28
C ASP A 42 7.55 -5.81 -0.79
N SER A 43 8.12 -5.92 0.41
CA SER A 43 8.42 -7.20 1.06
C SER A 43 7.53 -7.44 2.27
N LEU A 44 7.14 -8.69 2.48
CA LEU A 44 6.44 -9.19 3.65
C LEU A 44 7.33 -10.21 4.36
N ILE A 45 7.73 -9.94 5.60
CA ILE A 45 8.69 -10.74 6.36
C ILE A 45 8.02 -11.21 7.66
N PHE A 46 8.04 -12.53 7.91
CA PHE A 46 7.58 -13.12 9.17
C PHE A 46 8.40 -12.61 10.36
N GLY A 47 7.73 -12.31 11.45
CA GLY A 47 8.32 -11.69 12.65
C GLY A 47 8.57 -10.18 12.54
N ARG A 48 8.30 -9.57 11.37
CA ARG A 48 8.43 -8.11 11.17
C ARG A 48 7.13 -7.46 10.72
N HIS A 49 6.50 -7.98 9.68
CA HIS A 49 5.29 -7.41 9.09
C HIS A 49 4.03 -8.23 9.43
N PHE A 50 4.21 -9.44 9.91
CA PHE A 50 3.17 -10.32 10.44
C PHE A 50 3.81 -11.39 11.34
N ASP A 51 3.00 -12.02 12.17
CA ASP A 51 3.36 -13.10 13.08
C ASP A 51 2.32 -14.24 13.02
N GLU A 52 2.35 -15.15 13.97
CA GLU A 52 1.44 -16.30 14.05
C GLU A 52 -0.03 -15.92 14.24
N SER A 53 -0.32 -14.68 14.64
CA SER A 53 -1.70 -14.20 14.81
C SER A 53 -2.39 -13.91 13.49
N VAL A 54 -1.61 -13.72 12.40
CA VAL A 54 -2.12 -13.48 11.05
C VAL A 54 -2.19 -14.78 10.27
N SER A 55 -3.35 -15.08 9.71
CA SER A 55 -3.52 -16.29 8.89
C SER A 55 -2.63 -16.23 7.63
N ALA A 56 -2.27 -17.41 7.09
CA ALA A 56 -1.55 -17.50 5.84
C ALA A 56 -2.28 -16.79 4.70
N PHE A 57 -3.61 -16.92 4.66
CA PHE A 57 -4.47 -16.25 3.70
C PHE A 57 -4.35 -14.71 3.80
N ASP A 58 -4.46 -14.17 5.02
CA ASP A 58 -4.35 -12.73 5.23
C ASP A 58 -2.94 -12.21 4.97
N ALA A 59 -1.90 -12.98 5.24
CA ALA A 59 -0.52 -12.65 4.88
C ALA A 59 -0.35 -12.54 3.35
N GLY A 60 -0.90 -13.49 2.59
CA GLY A 60 -0.91 -13.45 1.13
C GLY A 60 -1.68 -12.24 0.58
N ARG A 61 -2.87 -11.96 1.14
CA ARG A 61 -3.67 -10.78 0.83
C ARG A 61 -2.89 -9.49 1.13
N LYS A 62 -2.27 -9.39 2.30
CA LYS A 62 -1.47 -8.23 2.73
C LYS A 62 -0.35 -7.92 1.75
N LEU A 63 0.39 -8.94 1.26
CA LEU A 63 1.48 -8.74 0.32
C LEU A 63 1.01 -8.03 -0.96
N VAL A 64 -0.11 -8.44 -1.52
CA VAL A 64 -0.68 -7.80 -2.72
C VAL A 64 -1.20 -6.40 -2.40
N ALA A 65 -2.00 -6.29 -1.32
CA ALA A 65 -2.68 -5.05 -0.97
C ALA A 65 -1.70 -3.89 -0.68
N ARG A 66 -0.56 -4.15 0.00
CA ARG A 66 0.43 -3.11 0.29
C ARG A 66 1.10 -2.56 -0.98
N ASN A 67 1.44 -3.42 -1.93
CA ASN A 67 1.96 -2.98 -3.24
C ASN A 67 0.90 -2.22 -4.07
N LEU A 68 -0.38 -2.62 -3.97
CA LEU A 68 -1.48 -1.90 -4.60
C LEU A 68 -1.70 -0.52 -3.99
N SER A 69 -1.35 -0.33 -2.71
CA SER A 69 -1.36 0.98 -2.03
C SER A 69 -0.41 1.97 -2.70
N ASP A 70 0.80 1.55 -3.07
CA ASP A 70 1.74 2.37 -3.83
C ASP A 70 1.19 2.79 -5.20
N ILE A 71 0.57 1.83 -5.90
CA ILE A 71 -0.08 2.11 -7.19
C ILE A 71 -1.22 3.14 -7.01
N ALA A 72 -2.00 3.00 -5.93
CA ALA A 72 -3.06 3.96 -5.59
C ALA A 72 -2.50 5.35 -5.27
N ALA A 73 -1.41 5.43 -4.51
CA ALA A 73 -0.73 6.68 -4.16
C ALA A 73 -0.25 7.47 -5.38
N ASN A 74 0.08 6.79 -6.48
CA ASN A 74 0.44 7.39 -7.74
C ASN A 74 -0.73 7.56 -8.73
N GLY A 75 -1.96 7.18 -8.34
CA GLY A 75 -3.15 7.28 -9.17
C GLY A 75 -3.18 6.32 -10.36
N GLY A 76 -2.51 5.16 -10.22
CA GLY A 76 -2.32 4.19 -11.27
C GLY A 76 -3.37 3.09 -11.35
N VAL A 77 -3.29 2.34 -12.43
CA VAL A 77 -4.05 1.10 -12.67
C VAL A 77 -3.06 -0.07 -12.62
N PRO A 78 -3.22 -1.05 -11.70
CA PRO A 78 -2.33 -2.21 -11.65
C PRO A 78 -2.47 -3.07 -12.91
N SER A 79 -1.41 -3.83 -13.26
CA SER A 79 -1.37 -4.66 -14.46
C SER A 79 -0.78 -6.03 -14.19
N ASP A 80 0.50 -6.08 -13.87
CA ASP A 80 1.26 -7.33 -13.79
C ASP A 80 2.09 -7.38 -12.52
N ALA A 81 2.29 -8.58 -11.97
CA ALA A 81 3.11 -8.81 -10.78
C ALA A 81 4.05 -10.00 -10.96
N VAL A 82 5.19 -9.94 -10.29
CA VAL A 82 6.07 -11.08 -10.04
C VAL A 82 6.33 -11.20 -8.54
N ILE A 83 6.56 -12.42 -8.05
CA ILE A 83 6.82 -12.70 -6.64
C ILE A 83 8.14 -13.43 -6.46
N ALA A 84 8.92 -13.04 -5.44
CA ALA A 84 10.07 -13.80 -4.98
C ALA A 84 9.81 -14.29 -3.55
N LEU A 85 9.95 -15.61 -3.33
CA LEU A 85 9.82 -16.26 -2.03
C LEU A 85 11.17 -16.71 -1.53
N VAL A 86 11.49 -16.40 -0.29
CA VAL A 86 12.64 -16.96 0.43
C VAL A 86 12.12 -17.55 1.74
N MET A 87 12.33 -18.86 1.95
CA MET A 87 11.78 -19.55 3.11
C MET A 87 12.65 -20.68 3.62
N SER A 88 12.52 -21.01 4.89
CA SER A 88 13.15 -22.20 5.46
C SER A 88 12.37 -23.47 5.10
N GLY A 89 13.06 -24.60 5.18
CA GLY A 89 12.51 -25.88 4.73
C GLY A 89 11.38 -26.45 5.61
N ASP A 90 11.07 -25.83 6.73
CA ASP A 90 10.01 -26.22 7.68
C ASP A 90 8.67 -25.50 7.45
N VAL A 91 8.61 -24.53 6.52
CA VAL A 91 7.33 -23.92 6.14
C VAL A 91 6.39 -24.99 5.62
N ALA A 92 5.24 -25.13 6.28
CA ALA A 92 4.26 -26.15 5.95
C ALA A 92 3.62 -25.86 4.57
N GLN A 93 3.53 -26.90 3.75
CA GLN A 93 2.92 -26.81 2.42
C GLN A 93 1.47 -26.32 2.45
N GLY A 94 0.68 -26.76 3.44
CA GLY A 94 -0.70 -26.28 3.62
C GLY A 94 -0.76 -24.79 3.94
N TRP A 95 0.19 -24.27 4.73
CA TRP A 95 0.30 -22.84 5.01
C TRP A 95 0.62 -22.07 3.72
N LEU A 96 1.59 -22.54 2.95
CA LEU A 96 1.99 -21.91 1.68
C LEU A 96 0.83 -21.89 0.67
N LYS A 97 0.05 -22.97 0.59
CA LYS A 97 -1.14 -23.03 -0.26
C LYS A 97 -2.17 -21.93 0.11
N GLU A 98 -2.44 -21.75 1.40
CA GLU A 98 -3.37 -20.72 1.87
C GLU A 98 -2.80 -19.30 1.63
N PHE A 99 -1.48 -19.10 1.77
CA PHE A 99 -0.82 -17.85 1.40
C PHE A 99 -1.03 -17.53 -0.09
N TYR A 100 -0.79 -18.48 -0.98
CA TYR A 100 -1.06 -18.31 -2.41
C TYR A 100 -2.53 -18.06 -2.68
N ARG A 101 -3.44 -18.73 -1.99
CA ARG A 101 -4.88 -18.50 -2.15
C ARG A 101 -5.26 -17.06 -1.81
N GLY A 102 -4.83 -16.54 -0.67
CA GLY A 102 -5.09 -15.15 -0.28
C GLY A 102 -4.51 -14.14 -1.26
N MET A 103 -3.28 -14.39 -1.74
CA MET A 103 -2.62 -13.58 -2.75
C MET A 103 -3.40 -13.59 -4.07
N LEU A 104 -3.77 -14.77 -4.59
CA LEU A 104 -4.40 -14.91 -5.91
C LEU A 104 -5.84 -14.39 -5.93
N GLU A 105 -6.64 -14.61 -4.88
CA GLU A 105 -7.98 -14.01 -4.76
C GLU A 105 -7.91 -12.48 -4.73
N THR A 106 -6.86 -11.92 -4.11
CA THR A 106 -6.63 -10.48 -4.13
C THR A 106 -6.21 -9.98 -5.50
N CYS A 107 -5.32 -10.70 -6.18
CA CYS A 107 -4.95 -10.41 -7.56
C CYS A 107 -6.18 -10.41 -8.49
N GLU A 108 -7.04 -11.41 -8.37
CA GLU A 108 -8.29 -11.50 -9.13
C GLU A 108 -9.20 -10.29 -8.89
N ARG A 109 -9.42 -9.95 -7.62
CA ARG A 109 -10.27 -8.83 -7.22
C ARG A 109 -9.84 -7.49 -7.85
N TYR A 110 -8.53 -7.27 -7.98
CA TYR A 110 -7.97 -6.03 -8.53
C TYR A 110 -7.50 -6.15 -9.99
N ASN A 111 -7.85 -7.23 -10.67
CA ASN A 111 -7.46 -7.51 -12.06
C ASN A 111 -5.94 -7.40 -12.28
N LEU A 112 -5.16 -7.87 -11.29
CA LEU A 112 -3.71 -7.93 -11.31
C LEU A 112 -3.27 -9.31 -11.78
N LYS A 113 -2.41 -9.37 -12.81
CA LYS A 113 -1.91 -10.64 -13.34
C LYS A 113 -0.62 -11.04 -12.64
N LEU A 114 -0.59 -12.21 -12.01
CA LEU A 114 0.66 -12.81 -11.56
C LEU A 114 1.31 -13.52 -12.76
N VAL A 115 2.43 -13.00 -13.23
CA VAL A 115 3.06 -13.43 -14.49
C VAL A 115 4.36 -14.21 -14.29
N GLY A 116 4.87 -14.32 -13.06
CA GLY A 116 6.09 -15.07 -12.78
C GLY A 116 6.52 -14.98 -11.33
N GLY A 117 7.63 -15.63 -11.01
CA GLY A 117 8.19 -15.59 -9.67
C GLY A 117 9.44 -16.46 -9.51
N ASP A 118 10.00 -16.42 -8.31
CA ASP A 118 11.15 -17.20 -7.89
C ASP A 118 10.93 -17.81 -6.50
N VAL A 119 11.55 -18.95 -6.22
CA VAL A 119 11.51 -19.60 -4.92
C VAL A 119 12.92 -20.02 -4.53
N ALA A 120 13.39 -19.44 -3.43
CA ALA A 120 14.68 -19.80 -2.83
C ALA A 120 14.51 -20.36 -1.42
N SER A 121 15.46 -21.17 -0.98
CA SER A 121 15.48 -21.71 0.38
C SER A 121 16.67 -21.20 1.17
N VAL A 122 16.48 -21.05 2.48
CA VAL A 122 17.55 -20.72 3.44
C VAL A 122 17.70 -21.83 4.45
N ALA A 123 18.93 -21.96 4.99
CA ALA A 123 19.18 -22.82 6.13
C ALA A 123 18.53 -22.23 7.40
N GLY A 124 18.18 -23.09 8.34
CA GLY A 124 17.51 -22.69 9.58
C GLY A 124 16.02 -23.05 9.60
N THR A 125 15.30 -22.47 10.54
CA THR A 125 13.88 -22.71 10.78
C THR A 125 13.13 -21.40 10.97
N HIS A 126 11.81 -21.44 10.77
CA HIS A 126 10.90 -20.32 11.01
C HIS A 126 11.23 -19.04 10.22
N PHE A 127 11.76 -19.17 9.01
CA PHE A 127 11.99 -18.04 8.13
C PHE A 127 11.02 -18.06 6.96
N PHE A 128 10.37 -16.93 6.76
CA PHE A 128 9.54 -16.67 5.58
C PHE A 128 9.65 -15.20 5.18
N SER A 129 9.96 -14.97 3.92
CA SER A 129 9.93 -13.65 3.29
C SER A 129 9.36 -13.78 1.88
N ALA A 130 8.46 -12.88 1.54
CA ALA A 130 7.90 -12.75 0.20
C ALA A 130 8.07 -11.31 -0.27
N SER A 131 8.68 -11.10 -1.44
CA SER A 131 8.74 -9.80 -2.10
C SER A 131 7.91 -9.84 -3.37
N MET A 132 7.05 -8.85 -3.58
CA MET A 132 6.25 -8.74 -4.79
C MET A 132 6.60 -7.44 -5.50
N THR A 133 6.82 -7.52 -6.80
CA THR A 133 6.93 -6.36 -7.67
C THR A 133 5.66 -6.25 -8.48
N ILE A 134 4.98 -5.10 -8.39
CA ILE A 134 3.80 -4.79 -9.20
C ILE A 134 4.17 -3.73 -10.23
N SER A 135 3.75 -3.94 -11.46
CA SER A 135 3.73 -2.91 -12.48
C SER A 135 2.30 -2.48 -12.79
N GLY A 136 2.16 -1.22 -13.17
CA GLY A 136 0.88 -0.63 -13.53
C GLY A 136 1.03 0.45 -14.58
N PHE A 137 -0.08 1.05 -14.95
CA PHE A 137 -0.13 2.17 -15.88
C PHE A 137 -0.49 3.46 -15.14
N ALA A 138 0.27 4.51 -15.39
CA ALA A 138 -0.08 5.84 -14.93
C ALA A 138 -1.23 6.40 -15.76
N GLY A 139 -2.15 7.10 -15.11
CA GLY A 139 -3.17 7.91 -15.78
C GLY A 139 -2.59 9.17 -16.45
N THR A 140 -3.48 10.08 -16.85
CA THR A 140 -3.10 11.36 -17.49
C THR A 140 -2.21 12.19 -16.56
N HIS A 141 -2.54 12.26 -15.28
CA HIS A 141 -1.76 12.89 -14.24
C HIS A 141 -1.19 11.82 -13.31
N VAL A 142 0.11 11.90 -13.03
CA VAL A 142 0.77 11.04 -12.03
C VAL A 142 0.85 11.80 -10.73
N LEU A 143 0.22 11.25 -9.70
CA LEU A 143 0.35 11.79 -8.35
C LEU A 143 1.78 11.56 -7.84
N ARG A 144 2.30 12.50 -7.09
CA ARG A 144 3.66 12.46 -6.53
C ARG A 144 3.67 12.99 -5.11
N ARG A 145 4.70 12.67 -4.35
CA ARG A 145 4.92 13.23 -3.01
C ARG A 145 5.26 14.73 -3.04
N THR A 146 5.64 15.25 -4.19
CA THR A 146 6.00 16.66 -4.38
C THR A 146 4.94 17.41 -5.19
N GLY A 147 4.75 18.70 -4.89
CA GLY A 147 3.79 19.54 -5.62
C GLY A 147 2.81 20.29 -4.72
N ALA A 148 2.84 20.07 -3.40
CA ALA A 148 2.03 20.81 -2.44
C ALA A 148 2.39 22.30 -2.45
N ASN A 149 1.41 23.16 -2.22
CA ASN A 149 1.54 24.61 -2.17
C ASN A 149 1.04 25.17 -0.83
N VAL A 150 1.50 26.37 -0.47
CA VAL A 150 0.95 27.10 0.66
C VAL A 150 -0.55 27.36 0.43
N GLY A 151 -1.36 27.07 1.43
CA GLY A 151 -2.82 27.16 1.37
C GLY A 151 -3.51 25.86 0.94
N ASP A 152 -2.79 24.85 0.49
CA ASP A 152 -3.37 23.54 0.20
C ASP A 152 -3.91 22.88 1.46
N PHE A 153 -5.09 22.30 1.37
CA PHE A 153 -5.63 21.41 2.41
C PHE A 153 -4.81 20.13 2.48
N ILE A 154 -4.60 19.61 3.69
CA ILE A 154 -4.05 18.29 3.96
C ILE A 154 -5.23 17.36 4.22
N CYS A 155 -5.33 16.28 3.46
CA CYS A 155 -6.45 15.35 3.52
C CYS A 155 -5.97 13.91 3.69
N VAL A 156 -6.82 13.09 4.32
CA VAL A 156 -6.61 11.63 4.44
C VAL A 156 -7.87 10.87 4.06
N SER A 157 -7.70 9.65 3.57
CA SER A 157 -8.79 8.70 3.41
C SER A 157 -9.03 7.89 4.67
N GLY A 158 -10.20 7.26 4.78
CA GLY A 158 -10.54 6.25 5.79
C GLY A 158 -10.36 6.71 7.23
N THR A 159 -9.68 5.88 8.04
CA THR A 159 -9.42 6.11 9.47
C THR A 159 -7.99 5.66 9.83
N LEU A 160 -7.39 6.28 10.83
CA LEU A 160 -5.97 6.12 11.17
C LEU A 160 -5.76 5.57 12.59
N GLY A 161 -4.62 4.89 12.77
CA GLY A 161 -4.12 4.39 14.04
C GLY A 161 -4.75 3.07 14.51
N GLY A 162 -4.09 2.35 15.40
CA GLY A 162 -4.51 1.04 15.88
C GLY A 162 -4.38 -0.09 14.85
N SER A 163 -3.72 0.18 13.73
CA SER A 163 -3.61 -0.71 12.56
C SER A 163 -3.11 -2.12 12.90
N ILE A 164 -2.15 -2.21 13.82
CA ILE A 164 -1.51 -3.47 14.23
C ILE A 164 -2.50 -4.51 14.80
N ARG A 165 -3.65 -4.11 15.30
CA ARG A 165 -4.66 -5.04 15.82
C ARG A 165 -5.36 -5.83 14.74
N ARG A 166 -5.65 -5.19 13.60
CA ARG A 166 -6.40 -5.82 12.51
C ARG A 166 -6.19 -5.15 11.15
N LYS A 167 -6.22 -3.83 11.08
CA LYS A 167 -6.24 -3.08 9.82
C LYS A 167 -5.03 -3.42 8.95
N HIS A 168 -3.85 -3.60 9.53
CA HIS A 168 -2.60 -3.85 8.81
C HIS A 168 -2.62 -5.07 7.88
N PHE A 169 -3.54 -6.02 8.08
CA PHE A 169 -3.74 -7.14 7.14
C PHE A 169 -5.14 -7.17 6.50
N ALA A 170 -6.07 -6.31 6.97
CA ALA A 170 -7.46 -6.30 6.51
C ALA A 170 -7.84 -5.03 5.72
N PHE A 171 -6.89 -4.10 5.48
CA PHE A 171 -7.15 -2.87 4.75
C PHE A 171 -7.50 -3.11 3.27
N GLU A 172 -8.15 -2.13 2.65
CA GLU A 172 -8.46 -2.10 1.22
C GLU A 172 -7.63 -0.99 0.55
N PRO A 173 -6.82 -1.32 -0.47
CA PRO A 173 -6.06 -0.31 -1.21
C PRO A 173 -6.97 0.74 -1.84
N GLN A 174 -6.64 2.01 -1.69
CA GLN A 174 -7.46 3.14 -2.10
C GLN A 174 -7.33 3.46 -3.61
N LEU A 175 -7.31 2.42 -4.48
CA LEU A 175 -7.11 2.55 -5.93
C LEU A 175 -8.13 3.47 -6.58
N ALA A 176 -9.42 3.32 -6.24
CA ALA A 176 -10.47 4.13 -6.83
C ALA A 176 -10.32 5.62 -6.49
N LEU A 177 -9.92 5.93 -5.25
CA LEU A 177 -9.65 7.31 -4.83
C LEU A 177 -8.41 7.86 -5.52
N GLY A 178 -7.31 7.10 -5.54
CA GLY A 178 -6.08 7.51 -6.22
C GLY A 178 -6.30 7.82 -7.69
N GLN A 179 -7.01 6.95 -8.40
CA GLN A 179 -7.40 7.15 -9.80
C GLN A 179 -8.26 8.40 -9.98
N LEU A 180 -9.26 8.61 -9.12
CA LEU A 180 -10.12 9.79 -9.17
C LEU A 180 -9.32 11.08 -8.98
N LEU A 181 -8.42 11.12 -7.99
CA LEU A 181 -7.54 12.26 -7.74
C LEU A 181 -6.65 12.56 -8.95
N ALA A 182 -6.10 11.53 -9.59
CA ALA A 182 -5.26 11.66 -10.78
C ALA A 182 -6.06 12.07 -12.01
N GLU A 183 -7.16 11.40 -12.34
CA GLU A 183 -7.96 11.68 -13.55
C GLU A 183 -8.52 13.10 -13.57
N LYS A 184 -8.99 13.58 -12.41
CA LYS A 184 -9.57 14.90 -12.25
C LYS A 184 -8.54 15.98 -11.89
N ASN A 185 -7.25 15.60 -11.76
CA ASN A 185 -6.18 16.52 -11.34
C ASN A 185 -6.53 17.28 -10.05
N LEU A 186 -6.99 16.54 -9.02
CA LEU A 186 -7.49 17.13 -7.79
C LEU A 186 -6.40 17.28 -6.72
N ALA A 187 -5.44 16.37 -6.65
CA ALA A 187 -4.36 16.44 -5.68
C ALA A 187 -3.14 17.19 -6.24
N SER A 188 -2.50 18.00 -5.40
CA SER A 188 -1.23 18.66 -5.67
C SER A 188 -0.03 17.77 -5.30
N ALA A 189 -0.13 17.02 -4.19
CA ALA A 189 0.79 15.95 -3.80
C ALA A 189 0.01 14.79 -3.18
N CYS A 190 0.58 13.57 -3.24
CA CYS A 190 -0.07 12.37 -2.70
C CYS A 190 0.97 11.29 -2.36
N MET A 191 0.69 10.53 -1.30
CA MET A 191 1.36 9.30 -0.91
C MET A 191 0.39 8.40 -0.12
N ASP A 192 0.77 7.19 0.17
CA ASP A 192 0.09 6.36 1.15
C ASP A 192 0.72 6.47 2.55
N LEU A 193 -0.05 6.15 3.58
CA LEU A 193 0.36 6.17 4.99
C LEU A 193 0.83 4.76 5.41
N THR A 194 2.15 4.60 5.51
CA THR A 194 2.82 3.34 5.86
C THR A 194 3.55 3.39 7.18
N ASP A 195 4.12 4.53 7.53
CA ASP A 195 4.93 4.72 8.74
C ASP A 195 4.25 5.59 9.81
N GLY A 196 3.05 6.08 9.51
CA GLY A 196 2.26 6.99 10.36
C GLY A 196 2.48 8.47 10.03
N LEU A 197 1.51 9.31 10.40
CA LEU A 197 1.51 10.74 10.06
C LEU A 197 2.80 11.48 10.48
N ALA A 198 3.41 11.09 11.61
CA ALA A 198 4.64 11.75 12.09
C ALA A 198 5.80 11.63 11.10
N LYS A 199 5.86 10.53 10.37
CA LYS A 199 6.96 10.23 9.45
C LYS A 199 6.60 10.49 7.98
N ASP A 200 5.35 10.22 7.60
CA ASP A 200 4.91 10.31 6.21
C ASP A 200 4.55 11.73 5.80
N LEU A 201 3.83 12.48 6.65
CA LEU A 201 3.38 13.83 6.31
C LEU A 201 4.54 14.79 5.95
N PRO A 202 5.69 14.79 6.64
CA PRO A 202 6.82 15.64 6.26
C PRO A 202 7.29 15.47 4.81
N ALA A 203 7.08 14.29 4.20
CA ALA A 203 7.44 14.03 2.81
C ALA A 203 6.58 14.81 1.79
N LEU A 204 5.40 15.29 2.19
CA LEU A 204 4.53 16.13 1.36
C LEU A 204 4.73 17.63 1.61
N VAL A 205 5.37 18.01 2.72
CA VAL A 205 5.49 19.42 3.14
C VAL A 205 6.68 20.09 2.43
N PRO A 206 6.47 21.15 1.62
CA PRO A 206 7.56 21.81 0.93
C PRO A 206 8.53 22.53 1.89
N ALA A 207 9.78 22.67 1.49
CA ALA A 207 10.78 23.41 2.26
C ALA A 207 10.32 24.86 2.51
N GLY A 208 10.51 25.36 3.73
CA GLY A 208 10.09 26.71 4.14
C GLY A 208 8.59 26.83 4.46
N THR A 209 7.89 25.69 4.56
CA THR A 209 6.49 25.61 4.99
C THR A 209 6.35 24.62 6.14
N HIS A 210 5.16 24.50 6.71
CA HIS A 210 4.82 23.50 7.71
C HIS A 210 3.35 23.07 7.57
N SER A 211 3.00 21.95 8.18
CA SER A 211 1.63 21.47 8.29
C SER A 211 0.94 22.04 9.52
N ALA A 212 -0.13 22.79 9.35
CA ALA A 212 -1.02 23.22 10.45
C ALA A 212 -2.15 22.19 10.56
N LEU A 213 -2.05 21.27 11.53
CA LEU A 213 -3.02 20.20 11.72
C LEU A 213 -4.12 20.56 12.72
N ASP A 214 -5.35 20.17 12.40
CA ASP A 214 -6.46 20.08 13.35
C ASP A 214 -6.52 18.65 13.91
N PHE A 215 -5.97 18.47 15.11
CA PHE A 215 -5.94 17.16 15.77
C PHE A 215 -7.32 16.59 16.05
N SER A 216 -8.34 17.45 16.22
CA SER A 216 -9.72 17.02 16.46
C SER A 216 -10.40 16.49 15.19
N ALA A 217 -9.90 16.86 14.02
CA ALA A 217 -10.39 16.41 12.73
C ALA A 217 -9.78 15.08 12.26
N ILE A 218 -8.70 14.59 12.91
CA ILE A 218 -8.05 13.34 12.51
C ILE A 218 -9.02 12.17 12.70
N PRO A 219 -9.37 11.43 11.63
CA PRO A 219 -10.33 10.34 11.70
C PRO A 219 -9.69 9.10 12.33
N LEU A 220 -9.90 8.87 13.60
CA LEU A 220 -9.36 7.72 14.31
C LEU A 220 -10.16 6.45 14.01
N SER A 221 -9.45 5.32 13.88
CA SER A 221 -10.09 4.01 13.86
C SER A 221 -10.66 3.64 15.24
N GLU A 222 -11.57 2.67 15.28
CA GLU A 222 -12.05 2.13 16.56
C GLU A 222 -10.90 1.52 17.36
N ASP A 223 -9.96 0.86 16.69
CA ASP A 223 -8.80 0.22 17.28
C ASP A 223 -7.77 1.21 17.88
N ALA A 224 -7.79 2.48 17.45
CA ALA A 224 -7.00 3.55 18.07
C ALA A 224 -7.51 3.92 19.47
N GLY A 225 -8.77 3.57 19.81
CA GLY A 225 -9.35 3.79 21.15
C GLY A 225 -9.39 5.25 21.57
N GLY A 226 -9.53 6.19 20.62
CA GLY A 226 -9.51 7.63 20.85
C GLY A 226 -8.11 8.23 21.05
N ASN A 227 -7.05 7.44 20.91
CA ASN A 227 -5.68 7.91 21.06
C ASN A 227 -5.17 8.51 19.74
N VAL A 228 -5.15 9.84 19.65
CA VAL A 228 -4.64 10.57 18.48
C VAL A 228 -3.18 10.22 18.17
N LYS A 229 -2.36 9.95 19.19
CA LYS A 229 -0.96 9.55 18.99
C LYS A 229 -0.84 8.30 18.13
N ALA A 230 -1.78 7.36 18.22
CA ALA A 230 -1.79 6.15 17.39
C ALA A 230 -1.77 6.46 15.88
N ALA A 231 -2.52 7.48 15.42
CA ALA A 231 -2.51 7.91 14.03
C ALA A 231 -1.15 8.46 13.56
N PHE A 232 -0.32 8.94 14.50
CA PHE A 232 0.99 9.48 14.18
C PHE A 232 2.10 8.43 14.14
N VAL A 233 2.00 7.36 14.94
CA VAL A 233 3.17 6.48 15.20
C VAL A 233 2.96 5.00 14.87
N ASP A 234 1.71 4.52 14.76
CA ASP A 234 1.48 3.07 14.58
C ASP A 234 1.90 2.57 13.19
N GLY A 235 1.69 3.38 12.15
CA GLY A 235 1.98 2.98 10.77
C GLY A 235 1.02 1.91 10.24
N GLU A 236 1.31 1.41 9.05
CA GLU A 236 0.54 0.37 8.33
C GLU A 236 -0.97 0.64 8.20
N ASP A 237 -1.35 1.91 8.10
CA ASP A 237 -2.75 2.30 7.86
C ASP A 237 -3.17 2.09 6.41
N TYR A 238 -2.24 2.25 5.45
CA TYR A 238 -2.46 2.10 4.01
C TYR A 238 -3.63 2.94 3.48
N GLU A 239 -3.84 4.10 4.09
CA GLU A 239 -4.73 5.13 3.58
C GLU A 239 -3.96 6.10 2.70
N LEU A 240 -4.65 6.87 1.84
CA LEU A 240 -4.01 7.95 1.11
C LEU A 240 -3.92 9.21 1.98
N LEU A 241 -2.76 9.86 1.91
CA LEU A 241 -2.48 11.20 2.41
C LEU A 241 -2.18 12.09 1.21
N TRP A 242 -2.91 13.20 1.05
CA TRP A 242 -2.71 14.10 -0.07
C TRP A 242 -2.91 15.55 0.30
N THR A 243 -2.38 16.43 -0.56
CA THR A 243 -2.67 17.87 -0.50
C THR A 243 -3.47 18.30 -1.72
N MET A 244 -4.27 19.34 -1.58
CA MET A 244 -5.10 19.86 -2.65
C MET A 244 -5.50 21.32 -2.42
N ALA A 245 -5.71 22.06 -3.50
CA ALA A 245 -6.23 23.40 -3.43
C ALA A 245 -7.65 23.42 -2.81
N PRO A 246 -7.97 24.38 -1.92
CA PRO A 246 -9.26 24.45 -1.19
C PRO A 246 -10.49 24.38 -2.10
N GLU A 247 -10.45 25.06 -3.25
CA GLU A 247 -11.57 25.12 -4.21
C GLU A 247 -11.88 23.76 -4.86
N LYS A 248 -10.96 22.81 -4.84
CA LYS A 248 -11.15 21.46 -5.38
C LYS A 248 -11.77 20.50 -4.36
N PHE A 249 -11.80 20.86 -3.07
CA PHE A 249 -12.27 19.97 -2.02
C PHE A 249 -13.75 19.62 -2.16
N GLU A 250 -14.61 20.62 -2.42
CA GLU A 250 -16.04 20.36 -2.63
C GLU A 250 -16.31 19.58 -3.92
N GLN A 251 -15.51 19.81 -4.96
CA GLN A 251 -15.56 18.98 -6.17
C GLN A 251 -15.25 17.52 -5.86
N LEU A 252 -14.18 17.25 -5.07
CA LEU A 252 -13.85 15.88 -4.65
C LEU A 252 -14.98 15.27 -3.82
N ARG A 253 -15.55 16.00 -2.86
CA ARG A 253 -16.66 15.53 -2.04
C ARG A 253 -17.88 15.11 -2.87
N ALA A 254 -18.19 15.86 -3.93
CA ALA A 254 -19.28 15.53 -4.83
C ALA A 254 -19.01 14.27 -5.68
N LEU A 255 -17.75 13.95 -5.95
CA LEU A 255 -17.33 12.84 -6.81
C LEU A 255 -17.00 11.56 -6.05
N CYS A 256 -16.59 11.67 -4.79
CA CYS A 256 -16.07 10.51 -4.02
C CYS A 256 -17.16 9.55 -3.53
N GLY A 257 -18.45 9.88 -3.66
CA GLY A 257 -19.55 9.00 -3.25
C GLY A 257 -19.45 8.61 -1.78
N ASN A 258 -19.30 7.30 -1.50
CA ASN A 258 -19.19 6.76 -0.15
C ASN A 258 -17.75 6.67 0.39
N MET A 259 -16.75 7.12 -0.38
CA MET A 259 -15.36 7.12 0.09
C MET A 259 -15.22 8.11 1.24
N LYS A 260 -14.62 7.64 2.33
CA LYS A 260 -14.36 8.50 3.49
C LYS A 260 -13.13 9.37 3.19
N ILE A 261 -13.31 10.67 3.16
CA ILE A 261 -12.24 11.66 3.00
C ILE A 261 -12.37 12.70 4.10
N THR A 262 -11.26 13.10 4.68
CA THR A 262 -11.21 14.06 5.78
C THR A 262 -10.12 15.09 5.57
N LYS A 263 -10.45 16.39 5.63
CA LYS A 263 -9.46 17.46 5.77
C LYS A 263 -8.95 17.44 7.21
N ILE A 264 -7.63 17.31 7.38
CA ILE A 264 -6.98 17.28 8.70
C ILE A 264 -6.06 18.47 8.97
N GLY A 265 -5.89 19.38 7.99
CA GLY A 265 -5.02 20.54 8.15
C GLY A 265 -4.80 21.31 6.87
N GLU A 266 -3.76 22.16 6.90
CA GLU A 266 -3.35 23.02 5.78
C GLU A 266 -1.82 23.15 5.71
N ILE A 267 -1.28 23.41 4.53
CA ILE A 267 0.12 23.80 4.33
C ILE A 267 0.26 25.31 4.54
N VAL A 268 1.08 25.71 5.50
CA VAL A 268 1.25 27.11 5.90
C VAL A 268 2.68 27.58 5.67
N ALA A 269 2.87 28.82 5.26
CA ALA A 269 4.19 29.42 5.08
C ALA A 269 4.95 29.58 6.41
N GLY A 270 6.27 29.47 6.38
CA GLY A 270 7.14 29.62 7.55
C GLY A 270 7.50 28.29 8.20
N THR A 271 8.22 28.36 9.31
CA THR A 271 8.62 27.17 10.08
C THR A 271 7.62 26.90 11.20
N ALA A 272 7.35 25.62 11.47
CA ALA A 272 6.47 25.22 12.58
C ALA A 272 6.98 25.81 13.92
N GLY A 273 6.06 26.34 14.73
CA GLY A 273 6.32 26.60 16.14
C GLY A 273 6.54 25.27 16.89
N ALA A 274 7.37 25.30 17.94
CA ALA A 274 7.56 24.13 18.79
C ALA A 274 6.21 23.68 19.38
N GLY A 275 5.75 22.46 19.05
CA GLY A 275 4.51 21.94 19.65
C GLY A 275 3.84 20.74 18.99
N THR A 276 4.33 20.26 17.87
CA THR A 276 3.68 19.14 17.13
C THR A 276 4.59 17.93 16.91
N ASP A 277 5.65 17.84 17.69
CA ASP A 277 6.58 16.70 17.60
C ASP A 277 6.04 15.52 18.42
N PHE A 278 5.24 14.65 17.80
CA PHE A 278 4.87 13.37 18.42
C PHE A 278 6.04 12.39 18.41
N GLY A 279 7.16 12.72 17.81
CA GLY A 279 8.37 11.92 17.70
C GLY A 279 8.09 10.42 17.52
N GLY A 280 8.63 9.79 16.53
CA GLY A 280 8.39 8.37 16.28
C GLY A 280 7.78 8.12 14.90
N GLY A 281 7.34 6.94 14.68
CA GLY A 281 6.93 6.34 13.41
C GLY A 281 7.61 4.98 13.31
N PHE A 282 7.14 4.13 12.44
CA PHE A 282 7.72 2.81 12.26
C PHE A 282 9.13 2.92 11.64
N GLU A 283 10.11 2.23 12.23
CA GLU A 283 11.48 2.20 11.72
C GLU A 283 11.88 0.76 11.35
N HIS A 284 12.52 0.62 10.18
CA HIS A 284 13.01 -0.68 9.70
C HIS A 284 14.33 -1.10 10.37
N PHE A 285 15.15 -0.16 10.90
CA PHE A 285 16.46 -0.41 11.49
C PHE A 285 16.64 0.31 12.83
#